data_7ff3fd198698d2306b5030339a73a1d2
#
_entry.id   7ff3fd198698d2306b5030339a73a1d2
#
_cell.length_a   1.000
_cell.length_b   1.000
_cell.length_c   1.000
_cell.angle_alpha   90.00
_cell.angle_beta   90.00
_cell.angle_gamma   90.00
#
_symmetry.space_group_name_H-M   'P 1'
#
loop_
_entity.id
_entity.type
_entity.pdbx_description
1 polymer ?
#
loop_
_entity_poly.entity_id
_entity_poly.type
_entity_poly.pdbx_seq_one_letter_code
_entity_poly.pdbx_strand_id
1 'polypeptide(L)'
;MGLELRAIQSPIFPEPLDFTFHAQAFTLLVGSSGSGKSSLFQMIAQVSSLPYSGQVLINGSEVSQLSIIERVQTVGILFQNPNHQFTMENLFEELIFTLENIGHPVQEIDSKIAEVVQQCRCKAILHRPIHHLSGGEKQKAALAVLFAMNPRVYLLDEPFASIDRKSRIEILEILKELASNGKTVILCDHDL
;
A
#
# COMPACT_ATOMS: atom_id res chain seq x y z
N MET A 1 -4.68 -0.20 -19.58
CA MET A 1 -5.78 -0.26 -18.61
C MET A 1 -5.24 0.18 -17.26
N GLY A 2 -6.09 0.48 -16.30
CA GLY A 2 -5.72 1.00 -14.99
C GLY A 2 -6.65 0.48 -13.90
N LEU A 3 -6.78 1.23 -12.82
CA LEU A 3 -7.79 1.03 -11.79
C LEU A 3 -9.03 1.85 -12.15
N GLU A 4 -10.16 1.19 -12.30
CA GLU A 4 -11.45 1.82 -12.63
C GLU A 4 -12.43 1.67 -11.45
N LEU A 5 -13.08 2.76 -11.10
CA LEU A 5 -14.21 2.80 -10.17
C LEU A 5 -15.47 3.00 -11.03
N ARG A 6 -16.45 2.12 -10.88
CA ARG A 6 -17.72 2.18 -11.62
C ARG A 6 -18.87 2.27 -10.66
N ALA A 7 -19.57 3.40 -10.67
CA ALA A 7 -20.74 3.69 -9.86
C ALA A 7 -20.55 3.35 -8.36
N ILE A 8 -19.35 3.67 -7.82
CA ILE A 8 -19.09 3.45 -6.39
C ILE A 8 -19.98 4.38 -5.57
N GLN A 9 -20.81 3.80 -4.73
CA GLN A 9 -21.72 4.52 -3.87
C GLN A 9 -21.68 3.94 -2.45
N SER A 10 -21.67 4.82 -1.45
CA SER A 10 -21.58 4.46 -0.02
C SER A 10 -22.17 5.58 0.84
N PRO A 11 -22.33 5.42 2.14
CA PRO A 11 -22.73 6.51 3.03
C PRO A 11 -21.82 7.75 2.98
N ILE A 12 -20.54 7.57 2.57
CA ILE A 12 -19.57 8.68 2.41
C ILE A 12 -19.67 9.29 1.01
N PHE A 13 -19.97 8.49 0.00
CA PHE A 13 -20.16 8.91 -1.39
C PHE A 13 -21.60 8.62 -1.79
N PRO A 14 -22.58 9.52 -1.46
CA PRO A 14 -23.98 9.29 -1.74
C PRO A 14 -24.31 9.35 -3.24
N GLU A 15 -23.53 10.13 -4.01
CA GLU A 15 -23.60 10.14 -5.47
C GLU A 15 -22.65 9.08 -6.05
N PRO A 16 -23.06 8.39 -7.14
CA PRO A 16 -22.19 7.41 -7.80
C PRO A 16 -20.88 8.03 -8.29
N LEU A 17 -19.77 7.44 -7.89
CA LEU A 17 -18.45 7.86 -8.28
C LEU A 17 -17.91 6.97 -9.40
N ASP A 18 -17.67 7.58 -10.56
CA ASP A 18 -17.00 6.97 -11.70
C ASP A 18 -15.64 7.65 -11.89
N PHE A 19 -14.56 6.88 -11.85
CA PHE A 19 -13.21 7.43 -12.01
C PHE A 19 -12.23 6.36 -12.51
N THR A 20 -11.21 6.80 -13.27
CA THR A 20 -10.14 5.91 -13.76
C THR A 20 -8.78 6.47 -13.38
N PHE A 21 -8.01 5.69 -12.65
CA PHE A 21 -6.59 5.92 -12.41
C PHE A 21 -5.77 5.25 -13.52
N HIS A 22 -4.85 5.99 -14.12
CA HIS A 22 -4.00 5.45 -15.17
C HIS A 22 -3.00 4.43 -14.64
N ALA A 23 -2.81 3.34 -15.38
CA ALA A 23 -1.78 2.36 -15.06
C ALA A 23 -0.38 2.96 -15.17
N GLN A 24 0.56 2.42 -14.41
CA GLN A 24 1.98 2.82 -14.44
C GLN A 24 2.20 4.33 -14.23
N ALA A 25 1.35 4.92 -13.41
CA ALA A 25 1.40 6.35 -13.09
C ALA A 25 1.57 6.57 -11.59
N PHE A 26 2.18 7.68 -11.25
CA PHE A 26 2.17 8.22 -9.90
C PHE A 26 1.06 9.26 -9.81
N THR A 27 0.01 8.95 -9.05
CA THR A 27 -1.16 9.82 -8.91
C THR A 27 -1.26 10.33 -7.48
N LEU A 28 -1.46 11.63 -7.33
CA LEU A 28 -1.74 12.27 -6.06
C LEU A 28 -3.23 12.60 -5.95
N LEU A 29 -3.87 12.04 -4.91
CA LEU A 29 -5.25 12.33 -4.55
C LEU A 29 -5.26 13.37 -3.41
N VAL A 30 -5.70 14.57 -3.69
CA VAL A 30 -5.76 15.67 -2.72
C VAL A 30 -7.21 15.94 -2.30
N GLY A 31 -7.40 16.38 -1.07
CA GLY A 31 -8.71 16.74 -0.54
C GLY A 31 -8.64 17.01 0.96
N SER A 32 -9.61 17.73 1.50
CA SER A 32 -9.70 18.06 2.92
C SER A 32 -9.74 16.78 3.79
N SER A 33 -9.33 16.94 5.05
CA SER A 33 -9.53 15.86 6.04
C SER A 33 -11.02 15.51 6.14
N GLY A 34 -11.31 14.21 6.26
CA GLY A 34 -12.70 13.72 6.29
C GLY A 34 -13.40 13.63 4.93
N SER A 35 -12.77 13.96 3.80
CA SER A 35 -13.39 13.85 2.46
C SER A 35 -13.56 12.42 1.94
N GLY A 36 -13.19 11.40 2.73
CA GLY A 36 -13.40 9.99 2.36
C GLY A 36 -12.24 9.31 1.63
N LYS A 37 -11.07 9.96 1.48
CA LYS A 37 -9.90 9.38 0.77
C LYS A 37 -9.48 8.01 1.32
N SER A 38 -9.29 7.92 2.62
CA SER A 38 -8.93 6.66 3.30
C SER A 38 -10.01 5.59 3.12
N SER A 39 -11.29 5.97 3.20
CA SER A 39 -12.40 5.05 2.98
C SER A 39 -12.44 4.55 1.53
N LEU A 40 -12.15 5.42 0.56
CA LEU A 40 -12.04 5.03 -0.84
C LEU A 40 -10.91 4.01 -1.05
N PHE A 41 -9.74 4.23 -0.46
CA PHE A 41 -8.62 3.29 -0.53
C PHE A 41 -8.98 1.94 0.10
N GLN A 42 -9.66 1.94 1.25
CA GLN A 42 -10.12 0.71 1.90
C GLN A 42 -11.16 -0.04 1.04
N MET A 43 -12.07 0.66 0.35
CA MET A 43 -13.01 0.06 -0.59
C MET A 43 -12.26 -0.57 -1.79
N ILE A 44 -11.30 0.15 -2.38
CA ILE A 44 -10.49 -0.35 -3.49
C ILE A 44 -9.73 -1.62 -3.08
N ALA A 45 -9.11 -1.62 -1.89
CA ALA A 45 -8.36 -2.77 -1.37
C ALA A 45 -9.26 -3.89 -0.81
N GLN A 46 -10.59 -3.72 -0.79
CA GLN A 46 -11.55 -4.67 -0.23
C GLN A 46 -11.34 -4.98 1.27
N VAL A 47 -10.90 -3.97 2.04
CA VAL A 47 -10.71 -4.06 3.50
C VAL A 47 -11.62 -3.08 4.26
N SER A 48 -12.57 -2.47 3.58
CA SER A 48 -13.54 -1.55 4.17
C SER A 48 -14.54 -2.30 5.04
N SER A 49 -14.82 -1.75 6.22
CA SER A 49 -15.96 -2.17 7.04
C SER A 49 -17.29 -1.48 6.63
N LEU A 50 -17.20 -0.44 5.81
CA LEU A 50 -18.37 0.29 5.32
C LEU A 50 -18.97 -0.42 4.10
N PRO A 51 -20.29 -0.60 4.05
CA PRO A 51 -20.95 -1.15 2.89
C PRO A 51 -20.84 -0.16 1.71
N TYR A 52 -20.64 -0.68 0.53
CA TYR A 52 -20.69 0.09 -0.70
C TYR A 52 -21.29 -0.75 -1.84
N SER A 53 -21.74 -0.09 -2.89
CA SER A 53 -22.18 -0.69 -4.16
C SER A 53 -21.28 -0.20 -5.30
N GLY A 54 -21.45 -0.75 -6.49
CA GLY A 54 -20.60 -0.48 -7.65
C GLY A 54 -19.46 -1.49 -7.79
N GLN A 55 -18.52 -1.21 -8.67
CA GLN A 55 -17.44 -2.14 -9.00
C GLN A 55 -16.07 -1.47 -8.95
N VAL A 56 -15.09 -2.17 -8.42
CA VAL A 56 -13.68 -1.82 -8.49
C VAL A 56 -13.00 -2.78 -9.45
N LEU A 57 -12.49 -2.28 -10.56
CA LEU A 57 -11.84 -3.08 -11.60
C LEU A 57 -10.36 -2.70 -11.72
N ILE A 58 -9.49 -3.70 -11.74
CA ILE A 58 -8.06 -3.52 -12.04
C ILE A 58 -7.74 -4.34 -13.27
N ASN A 59 -7.34 -3.64 -14.34
CA ASN A 59 -7.11 -4.23 -15.67
C ASN A 59 -8.31 -5.06 -16.19
N GLY A 60 -9.53 -4.65 -15.85
CA GLY A 60 -10.77 -5.30 -16.26
C GLY A 60 -11.24 -6.43 -15.36
N SER A 61 -10.46 -6.84 -14.36
CA SER A 61 -10.87 -7.86 -13.37
C SER A 61 -11.45 -7.18 -12.14
N GLU A 62 -12.61 -7.66 -11.69
CA GLU A 62 -13.26 -7.13 -10.49
C GLU A 62 -12.55 -7.62 -9.22
N VAL A 63 -12.09 -6.67 -8.39
CA VAL A 63 -11.24 -6.96 -7.22
C VAL A 63 -11.97 -7.78 -6.17
N SER A 64 -13.27 -7.59 -6.01
CA SER A 64 -14.11 -8.35 -5.06
C SER A 64 -14.21 -9.84 -5.37
N GLN A 65 -13.99 -10.23 -6.63
CA GLN A 65 -14.06 -11.63 -7.10
C GLN A 65 -12.72 -12.36 -7.02
N LEU A 66 -11.64 -11.64 -6.75
CA LEU A 66 -10.31 -12.24 -6.62
C LEU A 66 -10.19 -13.02 -5.30
N SER A 67 -9.45 -14.12 -5.33
CA SER A 67 -9.00 -14.80 -4.11
C SER A 67 -8.16 -13.86 -3.24
N ILE A 68 -7.98 -14.19 -1.96
CA ILE A 68 -7.20 -13.34 -1.04
C ILE A 68 -5.77 -13.13 -1.58
N ILE A 69 -5.12 -14.19 -2.05
CA ILE A 69 -3.74 -14.10 -2.58
C ILE A 69 -3.70 -13.25 -3.86
N GLU A 70 -4.58 -13.49 -4.82
CA GLU A 70 -4.65 -12.68 -6.04
C GLU A 70 -4.92 -11.21 -5.74
N ARG A 71 -5.76 -10.93 -4.74
CA ARG A 71 -6.10 -9.57 -4.33
C ARG A 71 -4.89 -8.83 -3.76
N VAL A 72 -4.15 -9.42 -2.80
CA VAL A 72 -2.96 -8.77 -2.22
C VAL A 72 -1.83 -8.60 -3.23
N GLN A 73 -1.77 -9.44 -4.28
CA GLN A 73 -0.85 -9.29 -5.42
C GLN A 73 -1.37 -8.33 -6.49
N THR A 74 -2.64 -7.93 -6.42
CA THR A 74 -3.24 -6.97 -7.35
C THR A 74 -3.23 -5.56 -6.79
N VAL A 75 -3.68 -5.40 -5.54
CA VAL A 75 -3.75 -4.10 -4.85
C VAL A 75 -3.29 -4.24 -3.41
N GLY A 76 -2.37 -3.38 -3.01
CA GLY A 76 -1.88 -3.29 -1.65
C GLY A 76 -2.10 -1.89 -1.09
N ILE A 77 -2.35 -1.80 0.20
CA ILE A 77 -2.60 -0.54 0.91
C ILE A 77 -1.60 -0.35 2.04
N LEU A 78 -1.03 0.84 2.13
CA LEU A 78 -0.29 1.35 3.28
C LEU A 78 -1.22 2.28 4.05
N PHE A 79 -1.53 1.92 5.29
CA PHE A 79 -2.40 2.73 6.16
C PHE A 79 -1.67 3.91 6.78
N GLN A 80 -2.40 4.97 7.11
CA GLN A 80 -1.89 6.16 7.78
C GLN A 80 -1.11 5.83 9.06
N ASN A 81 -1.58 4.86 9.85
CA ASN A 81 -0.87 4.38 11.03
C ASN A 81 -0.17 3.05 10.72
N PRO A 82 1.14 3.02 10.51
CA PRO A 82 1.87 1.81 10.16
C PRO A 82 1.85 0.74 11.26
N ASN A 83 1.59 1.11 12.53
CA ASN A 83 1.53 0.14 13.63
C ASN A 83 0.40 -0.89 13.47
N HIS A 84 -0.65 -0.58 12.69
CA HIS A 84 -1.75 -1.50 12.45
C HIS A 84 -1.42 -2.58 11.41
N GLN A 85 -0.24 -2.52 10.79
CA GLN A 85 0.17 -3.44 9.73
C GLN A 85 1.16 -4.51 10.22
N PHE A 86 1.70 -4.37 11.43
CA PHE A 86 2.69 -5.32 11.94
C PHE A 86 2.06 -6.31 12.92
N THR A 87 2.42 -7.57 12.74
CA THR A 87 2.00 -8.72 13.55
C THR A 87 3.17 -9.29 14.33
N MET A 88 4.39 -9.20 13.76
CA MET A 88 5.62 -9.77 14.32
C MET A 88 6.43 -8.75 15.11
N GLU A 89 7.43 -9.21 15.84
CA GLU A 89 8.25 -8.35 16.71
C GLU A 89 9.19 -7.45 15.93
N ASN A 90 9.73 -7.93 14.81
CA ASN A 90 10.68 -7.19 13.96
C ASN A 90 10.35 -7.37 12.48
N LEU A 91 10.99 -6.52 11.64
CA LEU A 91 10.72 -6.51 10.19
C LEU A 91 11.14 -7.82 9.51
N PHE A 92 12.20 -8.49 9.96
CA PHE A 92 12.64 -9.75 9.35
C PHE A 92 11.59 -10.84 9.48
N GLU A 93 11.05 -11.01 10.68
CA GLU A 93 9.96 -11.99 10.93
C GLU A 93 8.68 -11.61 10.19
N GLU A 94 8.35 -10.31 10.12
CA GLU A 94 7.18 -9.81 9.37
C GLU A 94 7.28 -10.13 7.87
N LEU A 95 8.49 -9.98 7.29
CA LEU A 95 8.73 -10.30 5.88
C LEU A 95 8.62 -11.80 5.60
N ILE A 96 9.19 -12.65 6.48
CA ILE A 96 9.02 -14.11 6.37
C ILE A 96 7.54 -14.47 6.42
N PHE A 97 6.84 -14.02 7.47
CA PHE A 97 5.41 -14.27 7.65
C PHE A 97 4.59 -13.85 6.44
N THR A 98 4.87 -12.67 5.90
CA THR A 98 4.18 -12.15 4.71
C THR A 98 4.42 -13.03 3.50
N LEU A 99 5.68 -13.38 3.21
CA LEU A 99 6.05 -14.17 2.04
C LEU A 99 5.50 -15.60 2.10
N GLU A 100 5.53 -16.22 3.27
CA GLU A 100 4.93 -17.54 3.48
C GLU A 100 3.40 -17.52 3.25
N ASN A 101 2.70 -16.51 3.78
CA ASN A 101 1.25 -16.39 3.64
C ASN A 101 0.78 -16.15 2.20
N ILE A 102 1.60 -15.51 1.36
CA ILE A 102 1.27 -15.36 -0.08
C ILE A 102 1.77 -16.52 -0.93
N GLY A 103 2.35 -17.56 -0.31
CA GLY A 103 2.83 -18.76 -0.99
C GLY A 103 4.11 -18.56 -1.78
N HIS A 104 4.99 -17.61 -1.36
CA HIS A 104 6.28 -17.43 -2.01
C HIS A 104 7.16 -18.69 -1.83
N PRO A 105 7.93 -19.14 -2.86
CA PRO A 105 8.78 -20.32 -2.73
C PRO A 105 9.78 -20.18 -1.57
N VAL A 106 9.81 -21.16 -0.67
CA VAL A 106 10.64 -21.09 0.56
C VAL A 106 12.12 -20.85 0.24
N GLN A 107 12.62 -21.44 -0.85
CA GLN A 107 14.03 -21.29 -1.28
C GLN A 107 14.37 -19.89 -1.76
N GLU A 108 13.37 -19.04 -2.07
CA GLU A 108 13.54 -17.69 -2.59
C GLU A 108 13.26 -16.61 -1.53
N ILE A 109 12.76 -16.98 -0.34
CA ILE A 109 12.39 -16.02 0.71
C ILE A 109 13.58 -15.14 1.09
N ASP A 110 14.76 -15.69 1.37
CA ASP A 110 15.92 -14.92 1.80
C ASP A 110 16.38 -13.93 0.71
N SER A 111 16.36 -14.34 -0.55
CA SER A 111 16.72 -13.48 -1.67
C SER A 111 15.70 -12.36 -1.87
N LYS A 112 14.39 -12.66 -1.69
CA LYS A 112 13.32 -11.67 -1.77
C LYS A 112 13.39 -10.66 -0.62
N ILE A 113 13.69 -11.11 0.59
CA ILE A 113 13.93 -10.23 1.74
C ILE A 113 15.10 -9.28 1.45
N ALA A 114 16.23 -9.80 0.95
CA ALA A 114 17.39 -8.98 0.63
C ALA A 114 17.07 -7.92 -0.43
N GLU A 115 16.33 -8.27 -1.49
CA GLU A 115 15.86 -7.35 -2.52
C GLU A 115 15.01 -6.22 -1.91
N VAL A 116 13.97 -6.57 -1.16
CA VAL A 116 13.01 -5.63 -0.57
C VAL A 116 13.69 -4.70 0.44
N VAL A 117 14.58 -5.25 1.28
CA VAL A 117 15.36 -4.48 2.27
C VAL A 117 16.26 -3.45 1.58
N GLN A 118 16.83 -3.79 0.43
CA GLN A 118 17.61 -2.86 -0.38
C GLN A 118 16.73 -1.78 -1.00
N GLN A 119 15.62 -2.15 -1.63
CA GLN A 119 14.67 -1.21 -2.25
C GLN A 119 14.14 -0.19 -1.24
N CYS A 120 13.75 -0.63 -0.05
CA CYS A 120 13.20 0.22 1.01
C CYS A 120 14.28 0.87 1.89
N ARG A 121 15.58 0.62 1.61
CA ARG A 121 16.71 1.19 2.37
C ARG A 121 16.58 0.97 3.89
N CYS A 122 16.10 -0.23 4.28
CA CYS A 122 15.74 -0.54 5.67
C CYS A 122 16.65 -1.58 6.35
N LYS A 123 17.84 -1.87 5.80
CA LYS A 123 18.78 -2.85 6.34
C LYS A 123 19.12 -2.64 7.82
N ALA A 124 19.31 -1.38 8.24
CA ALA A 124 19.69 -1.04 9.61
C ALA A 124 18.60 -1.33 10.66
N ILE A 125 17.36 -1.51 10.23
CA ILE A 125 16.20 -1.73 11.11
C ILE A 125 15.65 -3.16 11.04
N LEU A 126 16.20 -4.02 10.18
CA LEU A 126 15.66 -5.34 9.83
C LEU A 126 15.38 -6.22 11.06
N HIS A 127 16.28 -6.24 12.04
CA HIS A 127 16.18 -7.05 13.27
C HIS A 127 15.85 -6.23 14.52
N ARG A 128 15.57 -4.93 14.36
CA ARG A 128 15.20 -4.09 15.52
C ARG A 128 13.71 -4.29 15.84
N PRO A 129 13.35 -4.35 17.13
CA PRO A 129 11.94 -4.41 17.53
C PRO A 129 11.15 -3.23 16.95
N ILE A 130 9.99 -3.51 16.35
CA ILE A 130 9.17 -2.51 15.64
C ILE A 130 8.77 -1.34 16.57
N HIS A 131 8.51 -1.63 17.85
CA HIS A 131 8.14 -0.60 18.82
C HIS A 131 9.29 0.36 19.16
N HIS A 132 10.55 0.01 18.87
CA HIS A 132 11.73 0.88 19.02
C HIS A 132 12.05 1.72 17.77
N LEU A 133 11.31 1.54 16.68
CA LEU A 133 11.52 2.29 15.44
C LEU A 133 10.91 3.68 15.53
N SER A 134 11.58 4.67 14.94
CA SER A 134 11.01 6.00 14.69
C SER A 134 9.84 5.95 13.70
N GLY A 135 9.04 7.00 13.59
CA GLY A 135 7.92 7.05 12.65
C GLY A 135 8.36 6.80 11.20
N GLY A 136 9.43 7.44 10.74
CA GLY A 136 9.96 7.23 9.40
C GLY A 136 10.54 5.84 9.17
N GLU A 137 11.18 5.24 10.19
CA GLU A 137 11.64 3.85 10.14
C GLU A 137 10.48 2.86 10.06
N LYS A 138 9.41 3.07 10.84
CA LYS A 138 8.18 2.27 10.78
C LYS A 138 7.51 2.36 9.42
N GLN A 139 7.48 3.55 8.83
CA GLN A 139 6.92 3.76 7.51
C GLN A 139 7.71 3.01 6.42
N LYS A 140 9.05 3.04 6.48
CA LYS A 140 9.90 2.24 5.59
C LYS A 140 9.73 0.73 5.81
N ALA A 141 9.57 0.29 7.05
CA ALA A 141 9.27 -1.10 7.36
C ALA A 141 7.92 -1.55 6.77
N ALA A 142 6.87 -0.74 6.92
CA ALA A 142 5.55 -1.03 6.35
C ALA A 142 5.56 -1.03 4.82
N LEU A 143 6.32 -0.13 4.20
CA LEU A 143 6.58 -0.17 2.74
C LEU A 143 7.30 -1.45 2.32
N ALA A 144 8.27 -1.93 3.10
CA ALA A 144 8.98 -3.17 2.80
C ALA A 144 8.04 -4.37 2.81
N VAL A 145 7.11 -4.46 3.77
CA VAL A 145 6.08 -5.49 3.82
C VAL A 145 5.19 -5.41 2.57
N LEU A 146 4.76 -4.21 2.19
CA LEU A 146 3.96 -4.01 0.99
C LEU A 146 4.73 -4.38 -0.29
N PHE A 147 6.04 -4.10 -0.37
CA PHE A 147 6.89 -4.46 -1.50
C PHE A 147 7.12 -5.98 -1.59
N ALA A 148 7.18 -6.67 -0.46
CA ALA A 148 7.26 -8.13 -0.44
C ALA A 148 6.06 -8.79 -1.11
N MET A 149 4.86 -8.25 -0.93
CA MET A 149 3.64 -8.70 -1.61
C MET A 149 3.64 -8.37 -3.12
N ASN A 150 4.44 -7.38 -3.55
CA ASN A 150 4.64 -6.95 -4.94
C ASN A 150 3.35 -6.66 -5.73
N PRO A 151 2.37 -5.92 -5.20
CA PRO A 151 1.12 -5.65 -5.90
C PRO A 151 1.32 -4.88 -7.21
N ARG A 152 0.29 -4.83 -8.04
CA ARG A 152 0.29 -4.01 -9.27
C ARG A 152 -0.07 -2.55 -8.98
N VAL A 153 -0.95 -2.35 -8.01
CA VAL A 153 -1.43 -1.03 -7.54
C VAL A 153 -1.06 -0.85 -6.07
N TYR A 154 -0.39 0.25 -5.77
CA TYR A 154 0.00 0.67 -4.43
C TYR A 154 -0.86 1.86 -4.02
N LEU A 155 -1.64 1.69 -2.96
CA LEU A 155 -2.44 2.74 -2.32
C LEU A 155 -1.73 3.19 -1.04
N LEU A 156 -1.39 4.48 -0.94
CA LEU A 156 -0.66 5.01 0.22
C LEU A 156 -1.50 6.10 0.88
N ASP A 157 -2.01 5.78 2.07
CA ASP A 157 -2.87 6.65 2.84
C ASP A 157 -2.04 7.51 3.80
N GLU A 158 -1.85 8.79 3.47
CA GLU A 158 -1.06 9.77 4.24
C GLU A 158 0.31 9.24 4.70
N PRO A 159 1.15 8.71 3.79
CA PRO A 159 2.39 8.01 4.16
C PRO A 159 3.44 8.94 4.79
N PHE A 160 3.20 10.25 4.79
CA PHE A 160 4.12 11.25 5.33
C PHE A 160 3.67 11.85 6.65
N ALA A 161 2.54 11.38 7.20
CA ALA A 161 2.04 11.84 8.48
C ALA A 161 3.05 11.54 9.61
N SER A 162 3.36 12.55 10.42
CA SER A 162 4.20 12.43 11.62
C SER A 162 5.62 11.90 11.38
N ILE A 163 6.18 12.09 10.19
CA ILE A 163 7.57 11.75 9.90
C ILE A 163 8.42 12.99 9.60
N ASP A 164 9.72 12.90 9.88
CA ASP A 164 10.65 13.98 9.62
C ASP A 164 10.91 14.21 8.11
N ARG A 165 11.40 15.42 7.77
CA ARG A 165 11.64 15.81 6.39
C ARG A 165 12.59 14.87 5.63
N LYS A 166 13.62 14.34 6.30
CA LYS A 166 14.58 13.45 5.67
C LYS A 166 13.93 12.13 5.28
N SER A 167 13.19 11.51 6.20
CA SER A 167 12.43 10.29 5.95
C SER A 167 11.39 10.48 4.85
N ARG A 168 10.72 11.65 4.79
CA ARG A 168 9.76 11.99 3.74
C ARG A 168 10.42 11.99 2.35
N ILE A 169 11.60 12.60 2.21
CA ILE A 169 12.33 12.63 0.95
C ILE A 169 12.74 11.21 0.52
N GLU A 170 13.30 10.43 1.44
CA GLU A 170 13.71 9.05 1.17
C GLU A 170 12.54 8.17 0.70
N ILE A 171 11.38 8.29 1.35
CA ILE A 171 10.16 7.55 0.97
C ILE A 171 9.67 8.00 -0.40
N LEU A 172 9.66 9.31 -0.69
CA LEU A 172 9.27 9.83 -2.01
C LEU A 172 10.17 9.30 -3.13
N GLU A 173 11.47 9.19 -2.89
CA GLU A 173 12.41 8.60 -3.87
C GLU A 173 12.06 7.13 -4.12
N ILE A 174 11.85 6.33 -3.06
CA ILE A 174 11.45 4.93 -3.17
C ILE A 174 10.16 4.78 -3.98
N LEU A 175 9.16 5.63 -3.73
CA LEU A 175 7.88 5.58 -4.45
C LEU A 175 8.01 6.02 -5.92
N LYS A 176 8.89 6.97 -6.23
CA LYS A 176 9.20 7.37 -7.61
C LYS A 176 9.90 6.25 -8.37
N GLU A 177 10.87 5.59 -7.74
CA GLU A 177 11.54 4.41 -8.31
C GLU A 177 10.52 3.29 -8.60
N LEU A 178 9.57 3.05 -7.69
CA LEU A 178 8.50 2.08 -7.86
C LEU A 178 7.61 2.39 -9.09
N ALA A 179 7.18 3.64 -9.24
CA ALA A 179 6.37 4.08 -10.38
C ALA A 179 7.16 3.99 -11.70
N SER A 180 8.46 4.35 -11.71
CA SER A 180 9.32 4.23 -12.89
C SER A 180 9.54 2.77 -13.32
N ASN A 181 9.41 1.83 -12.39
CA ASN A 181 9.44 0.38 -12.65
C ASN A 181 8.08 -0.20 -13.09
N GLY A 182 7.15 0.66 -13.54
CA GLY A 182 5.89 0.24 -14.13
C GLY A 182 4.77 -0.10 -13.14
N LYS A 183 4.93 0.22 -11.86
CA LYS A 183 3.86 0.08 -10.87
C LYS A 183 2.92 1.28 -10.89
N THR A 184 1.66 1.06 -10.54
CA THR A 184 0.69 2.14 -10.33
C THR A 184 0.75 2.56 -8.87
N VAL A 185 1.04 3.82 -8.60
CA VAL A 185 1.15 4.39 -7.25
C VAL A 185 0.10 5.47 -7.09
N ILE A 186 -0.79 5.31 -6.12
CA ILE A 186 -1.82 6.29 -5.78
C ILE A 186 -1.59 6.68 -4.33
N LEU A 187 -1.27 7.94 -4.11
CA LEU A 187 -0.97 8.50 -2.81
C LEU A 187 -2.06 9.51 -2.45
N CYS A 188 -2.63 9.44 -1.25
CA CYS A 188 -3.42 10.54 -0.74
C CYS A 188 -2.64 11.28 0.36
N ASP A 189 -2.74 12.60 0.31
CA ASP A 189 -2.21 13.50 1.34
C ASP A 189 -3.12 14.72 1.43
N HIS A 190 -3.06 15.43 2.56
CA HIS A 190 -3.79 16.67 2.79
C HIS A 190 -2.85 17.89 2.84
N ASP A 191 -1.52 17.66 2.91
CA ASP A 191 -0.49 18.67 3.14
C ASP A 191 0.74 18.40 2.23
N LEU A 192 0.69 18.98 1.02
CA LEU A 192 1.82 18.97 0.07
C LEU A 192 2.32 20.38 -0.20
#